data_be64e98da3426a922abc80e3dc02cd11
#
_entry.id   be64e98da3426a922abc80e3dc02cd11
#
_cell.length_a   1.000
_cell.length_b   1.000
_cell.length_c   1.000
_cell.angle_alpha   90.00
_cell.angle_beta   90.00
_cell.angle_gamma   90.00
#
_symmetry.space_group_name_H-M   'P 1'
#
loop_
_entity.id
_entity.type
_entity.pdbx_description
1 polymer ?
#
loop_
_entity_poly.entity_id
_entity_poly.type
_entity_poly.pdbx_seq_one_letter_code
_entity_poly.pdbx_strand_id
1 'polypeptide(L)'
;MDFFLDFMDPEYFVVPTGSLVMEDKQFGFFNHKFIKSVHQRIKNRPILLKEHNADYLNSESINLRKEFIGALNIAPQFGVFQTKFILDECVKFGIDTTDFLNVCYQSKKWEKWLFTTNEKDIYKCSILAGHYNFQDKTYKVILEKLNKI
;
A
#
# COMPACT_ATOMS: atom_id res chain seq x y z
N MET A 1 5.14 17.43 -19.06
CA MET A 1 4.54 18.20 -17.95
C MET A 1 3.83 19.45 -18.48
N ASP A 2 4.51 20.33 -19.18
CA ASP A 2 3.96 21.61 -19.60
C ASP A 2 2.69 21.48 -20.45
N PHE A 3 2.63 20.50 -21.36
CA PHE A 3 1.44 20.22 -22.18
C PHE A 3 0.16 20.00 -21.34
N PHE A 4 0.23 19.29 -20.22
CA PHE A 4 -0.94 19.06 -19.36
C PHE A 4 -1.38 20.32 -18.61
N LEU A 5 -0.45 21.20 -18.29
CA LEU A 5 -0.69 22.41 -17.52
C LEU A 5 -1.36 23.52 -18.35
N ASP A 6 -1.39 23.37 -19.67
CA ASP A 6 -2.14 24.26 -20.56
C ASP A 6 -3.66 23.96 -20.56
N PHE A 7 -4.05 22.76 -20.08
CA PHE A 7 -5.43 22.29 -20.09
C PHE A 7 -6.02 22.01 -18.70
N MET A 8 -5.18 21.95 -17.65
CA MET A 8 -5.58 21.51 -16.31
C MET A 8 -4.84 22.33 -15.25
N ASP A 9 -5.52 22.54 -14.14
CA ASP A 9 -4.96 23.14 -12.92
C ASP A 9 -4.89 22.05 -11.83
N PRO A 10 -3.93 21.11 -11.88
CA PRO A 10 -3.85 20.02 -10.94
C PRO A 10 -3.32 20.51 -9.59
N GLU A 11 -3.96 20.12 -8.51
CA GLU A 11 -3.45 20.33 -7.15
C GLU A 11 -2.22 19.46 -6.86
N TYR A 12 -2.23 18.23 -7.37
CA TYR A 12 -1.15 17.26 -7.17
C TYR A 12 -0.62 16.72 -8.49
N PHE A 13 0.69 16.54 -8.54
CA PHE A 13 1.36 15.84 -9.62
C PHE A 13 2.10 14.61 -9.09
N VAL A 14 1.68 13.42 -9.55
CA VAL A 14 2.31 12.16 -9.15
C VAL A 14 3.67 12.02 -9.82
N VAL A 15 4.71 11.76 -9.03
CA VAL A 15 6.08 11.59 -9.51
C VAL A 15 6.65 10.22 -9.15
N PRO A 16 7.45 9.61 -10.04
CA PRO A 16 8.17 8.39 -9.74
C PRO A 16 9.38 8.72 -8.84
N THR A 17 9.23 8.59 -7.55
CA THR A 17 10.26 8.87 -6.56
C THR A 17 11.34 7.80 -6.45
N GLY A 18 11.07 6.61 -6.99
CA GLY A 18 11.89 5.41 -6.84
C GLY A 18 11.41 4.48 -5.73
N SER A 19 10.32 4.81 -5.04
CA SER A 19 9.72 3.93 -4.02
C SER A 19 9.17 2.66 -4.65
N LEU A 20 9.46 1.53 -4.02
CA LEU A 20 9.00 0.20 -4.42
C LEU A 20 8.66 -0.60 -3.16
N VAL A 21 7.41 -1.05 -3.08
CA VAL A 21 6.92 -1.88 -1.98
C VAL A 21 6.91 -3.34 -2.42
N MET A 22 7.53 -4.19 -1.62
CA MET A 22 7.46 -5.64 -1.78
C MET A 22 7.29 -6.27 -0.39
N GLU A 23 6.43 -7.28 -0.30
CA GLU A 23 6.05 -7.88 0.97
C GLU A 23 5.51 -6.82 1.95
N ASP A 24 6.17 -6.69 3.08
CA ASP A 24 5.88 -5.71 4.15
C ASP A 24 7.00 -4.68 4.31
N LYS A 25 7.73 -4.37 3.23
CA LYS A 25 8.91 -3.50 3.27
C LYS A 25 8.99 -2.54 2.10
N GLN A 26 9.69 -1.44 2.35
CA GLN A 26 10.15 -0.53 1.30
C GLN A 26 11.49 -1.01 0.74
N PHE A 27 11.53 -1.32 -0.56
CA PHE A 27 12.73 -1.75 -1.29
C PHE A 27 13.31 -0.66 -2.18
N GLY A 28 12.50 0.34 -2.52
CA GLY A 28 12.93 1.42 -3.39
C GLY A 28 13.80 2.45 -2.69
N PHE A 29 14.50 3.25 -3.49
CA PHE A 29 15.35 4.34 -3.01
C PHE A 29 14.77 5.67 -3.48
N PHE A 30 14.65 6.62 -2.55
CA PHE A 30 14.21 7.97 -2.89
C PHE A 30 15.24 8.67 -3.78
N ASN A 31 14.88 8.94 -5.02
CA ASN A 31 15.74 9.61 -5.99
C ASN A 31 15.73 11.14 -5.76
N HIS A 32 16.43 11.57 -4.72
CA HIS A 32 16.51 12.97 -4.29
C HIS A 32 16.91 13.92 -5.43
N LYS A 33 17.92 13.55 -6.24
CA LYS A 33 18.40 14.39 -7.34
C LYS A 33 17.32 14.64 -8.39
N PHE A 34 16.61 13.59 -8.78
CA PHE A 34 15.52 13.69 -9.74
C PHE A 34 14.37 14.51 -9.16
N ILE A 35 13.94 14.22 -7.94
CA ILE A 35 12.81 14.92 -7.30
C ILE A 35 13.11 16.41 -7.10
N LYS A 36 14.31 16.75 -6.67
CA LYS A 36 14.75 18.15 -6.58
C LYS A 36 14.65 18.86 -7.94
N SER A 37 15.04 18.21 -9.03
CA SER A 37 14.94 18.80 -10.38
C SER A 37 13.48 19.00 -10.81
N VAL A 38 12.58 18.07 -10.49
CA VAL A 38 11.14 18.21 -10.78
C VAL A 38 10.53 19.33 -9.93
N HIS A 39 10.83 19.36 -8.63
CA HIS A 39 10.35 20.38 -7.71
C HIS A 39 10.75 21.79 -8.17
N GLN A 40 11.98 21.97 -8.62
CA GLN A 40 12.45 23.27 -9.17
C GLN A 40 11.66 23.74 -10.39
N ARG A 41 11.18 22.83 -11.23
CA ARG A 41 10.37 23.16 -12.42
C ARG A 41 8.96 23.64 -12.07
N ILE A 42 8.42 23.21 -10.94
CA ILE A 42 7.05 23.54 -10.52
C ILE A 42 7.00 24.57 -9.39
N LYS A 43 8.13 25.02 -8.84
CA LYS A 43 8.19 25.88 -7.65
C LYS A 43 7.37 27.17 -7.72
N ASN A 44 7.09 27.67 -8.92
CA ASN A 44 6.30 28.88 -9.14
C ASN A 44 4.83 28.58 -9.50
N ARG A 45 4.38 27.33 -9.35
CA ARG A 45 3.02 26.87 -9.62
C ARG A 45 2.38 26.37 -8.33
N PRO A 46 1.07 26.48 -8.14
CA PRO A 46 0.37 25.98 -6.96
C PRO A 46 0.16 24.45 -7.04
N ILE A 47 1.21 23.69 -7.35
CA ILE A 47 1.19 22.27 -7.56
C ILE A 47 2.07 21.60 -6.53
N LEU A 48 1.55 20.56 -5.86
CA LEU A 48 2.28 19.73 -4.93
C LEU A 48 2.69 18.40 -5.59
N LEU A 49 3.89 17.93 -5.29
CA LEU A 49 4.32 16.60 -5.71
C LEU A 49 3.68 15.55 -4.80
N LYS A 50 3.16 14.49 -5.41
CA LYS A 50 2.60 13.34 -4.70
C LYS A 50 3.42 12.08 -5.00
N GLU A 51 3.78 11.35 -3.95
CA GLU A 51 4.47 10.07 -4.04
C GLU A 51 3.49 8.92 -3.87
N HIS A 52 3.56 7.92 -4.76
CA HIS A 52 2.90 6.61 -4.60
C HIS A 52 3.87 5.60 -4.00
N ASN A 53 3.31 4.51 -3.45
CA ASN A 53 4.09 3.45 -2.79
C ASN A 53 4.94 3.97 -1.62
N ALA A 54 4.41 4.92 -0.85
CA ALA A 54 5.04 5.50 0.33
C ALA A 54 4.80 4.65 1.59
N ASP A 55 4.49 3.37 1.42
CA ASP A 55 4.25 2.41 2.48
C ASP A 55 5.57 2.02 3.17
N TYR A 56 5.52 1.69 4.45
CA TYR A 56 6.63 1.20 5.27
C TYR A 56 7.84 2.15 5.34
N LEU A 57 7.62 3.44 5.18
CA LEU A 57 8.67 4.45 5.35
C LEU A 57 8.96 4.65 6.84
N ASN A 58 10.24 4.65 7.19
CA ASN A 58 10.69 5.06 8.52
C ASN A 58 10.80 6.60 8.63
N SER A 59 11.01 7.11 9.83
CA SER A 59 11.08 8.54 10.10
C SER A 59 12.17 9.26 9.30
N GLU A 60 13.32 8.64 9.07
CA GLU A 60 14.40 9.20 8.27
C GLU A 60 13.97 9.35 6.81
N SER A 61 13.39 8.29 6.24
CA SER A 61 12.84 8.29 4.88
C SER A 61 11.74 9.35 4.68
N ILE A 62 10.88 9.56 5.67
CA ILE A 62 9.87 10.62 5.65
C ILE A 62 10.54 12.00 5.69
N ASN A 63 11.56 12.18 6.53
CA ASN A 63 12.26 13.45 6.63
C ASN A 63 12.96 13.86 5.32
N LEU A 64 13.50 12.91 4.56
CA LEU A 64 14.10 13.17 3.24
C LEU A 64 13.09 13.72 2.21
N ARG A 65 11.80 13.50 2.42
CA ARG A 65 10.70 13.88 1.52
C ARG A 65 10.08 15.23 1.83
N LYS A 66 10.17 15.69 3.07
CA LYS A 66 9.44 16.86 3.60
C LYS A 66 9.59 18.13 2.75
N GLU A 67 10.76 18.34 2.16
CA GLU A 67 11.04 19.55 1.39
C GLU A 67 10.37 19.53 0.00
N PHE A 68 10.12 18.33 -0.54
CA PHE A 68 9.75 18.16 -1.95
C PHE A 68 8.36 17.57 -2.17
N ILE A 69 7.91 16.70 -1.26
CA ILE A 69 6.70 15.92 -1.44
C ILE A 69 5.60 16.48 -0.53
N GLY A 70 4.52 16.95 -1.15
CA GLY A 70 3.36 17.51 -0.44
C GLY A 70 2.34 16.44 -0.03
N ALA A 71 2.35 15.26 -0.66
CA ALA A 71 1.44 14.17 -0.30
C ALA A 71 2.08 12.80 -0.48
N LEU A 72 1.86 11.92 0.49
CA LEU A 72 2.25 10.51 0.47
C LEU A 72 1.01 9.63 0.31
N ASN A 73 1.02 8.71 -0.65
CA ASN A 73 -0.02 7.70 -0.80
C ASN A 73 0.44 6.39 -0.17
N ILE A 74 -0.23 6.02 0.92
CA ILE A 74 -0.05 4.78 1.66
C ILE A 74 -1.33 3.98 1.50
N ALA A 75 -1.29 2.79 0.93
CA ALA A 75 -2.47 1.97 0.68
C ALA A 75 -2.30 0.49 1.07
N PRO A 76 -1.37 -0.29 0.47
CA PRO A 76 -1.24 -1.70 0.80
C PRO A 76 -0.86 -1.93 2.27
N GLN A 77 -0.05 -1.09 2.87
CA GLN A 77 0.34 -1.20 4.27
C GLN A 77 -0.87 -1.23 5.21
N PHE A 78 -1.83 -0.33 5.04
CA PHE A 78 -3.05 -0.32 5.87
C PHE A 78 -3.87 -1.60 5.67
N GLY A 79 -4.01 -2.04 4.41
CA GLY A 79 -4.73 -3.28 4.11
C GLY A 79 -4.08 -4.52 4.70
N VAL A 80 -2.75 -4.59 4.67
CA VAL A 80 -1.96 -5.66 5.30
C VAL A 80 -2.13 -5.64 6.82
N PHE A 81 -2.00 -4.48 7.47
CA PHE A 81 -2.20 -4.35 8.91
C PHE A 81 -3.63 -4.72 9.33
N GLN A 82 -4.64 -4.25 8.62
CA GLN A 82 -6.02 -4.60 8.91
C GLN A 82 -6.26 -6.11 8.78
N THR A 83 -5.76 -6.72 7.71
CA THR A 83 -5.90 -8.16 7.49
C THR A 83 -5.25 -8.94 8.63
N LYS A 84 -4.01 -8.59 8.98
CA LYS A 84 -3.28 -9.24 10.06
C LYS A 84 -4.02 -9.09 11.40
N PHE A 85 -4.44 -7.88 11.75
CA PHE A 85 -5.16 -7.63 13.00
C PHE A 85 -6.43 -8.49 13.11
N ILE A 86 -7.24 -8.55 12.05
CA ILE A 86 -8.46 -9.37 12.05
C ILE A 86 -8.14 -10.87 12.20
N LEU A 87 -7.10 -11.36 11.53
CA LEU A 87 -6.68 -12.75 11.65
C LEU A 87 -6.15 -13.07 13.06
N ASP A 88 -5.37 -12.17 13.66
CA ASP A 88 -4.86 -12.31 15.02
C ASP A 88 -6.02 -12.36 16.06
N GLU A 89 -7.04 -11.50 15.89
CA GLU A 89 -8.25 -11.56 16.73
C GLU A 89 -9.04 -12.87 16.52
N CYS A 90 -9.12 -13.37 15.29
CA CYS A 90 -9.75 -14.67 15.03
C CYS A 90 -9.03 -15.81 15.74
N VAL A 91 -7.71 -15.83 15.74
CA VAL A 91 -6.92 -16.83 16.49
C VAL A 91 -7.20 -16.72 17.97
N LYS A 92 -7.21 -15.52 18.55
CA LYS A 92 -7.47 -15.26 19.96
C LYS A 92 -8.83 -15.79 20.42
N PHE A 93 -9.86 -15.69 19.58
CA PHE A 93 -11.23 -16.11 19.90
C PHE A 93 -11.62 -17.47 19.28
N GLY A 94 -10.69 -18.20 18.69
CA GLY A 94 -10.94 -19.53 18.12
C GLY A 94 -11.88 -19.51 16.90
N ILE A 95 -11.89 -18.40 16.14
CA ILE A 95 -12.71 -18.28 14.93
C ILE A 95 -11.97 -18.91 13.76
N ASP A 96 -12.61 -19.86 13.08
CA ASP A 96 -12.08 -20.47 11.87
C ASP A 96 -12.03 -19.45 10.71
N THR A 97 -10.87 -19.32 10.10
CA THR A 97 -10.58 -18.39 8.98
C THR A 97 -10.22 -19.12 7.69
N THR A 98 -10.29 -20.44 7.66
CA THR A 98 -9.82 -21.29 6.55
C THR A 98 -10.39 -20.86 5.21
N ASP A 99 -11.70 -20.59 5.12
CA ASP A 99 -12.35 -20.18 3.88
C ASP A 99 -11.83 -18.83 3.37
N PHE A 100 -11.64 -17.86 4.25
CA PHE A 100 -11.11 -16.56 3.88
C PHE A 100 -9.65 -16.66 3.41
N LEU A 101 -8.81 -17.42 4.12
CA LEU A 101 -7.42 -17.66 3.72
C LEU A 101 -7.34 -18.29 2.32
N ASN A 102 -8.21 -19.28 2.04
CA ASN A 102 -8.29 -19.93 0.73
C ASN A 102 -8.72 -18.94 -0.37
N VAL A 103 -9.72 -18.09 -0.13
CA VAL A 103 -10.14 -17.05 -1.08
C VAL A 103 -8.99 -16.09 -1.39
N CYS A 104 -8.28 -15.63 -0.35
CA CYS A 104 -7.12 -14.75 -0.53
C CYS A 104 -6.02 -15.41 -1.36
N TYR A 105 -5.69 -16.66 -1.06
CA TYR A 105 -4.65 -17.40 -1.78
C TYR A 105 -5.02 -17.64 -3.24
N GLN A 106 -6.24 -18.10 -3.50
CA GLN A 106 -6.73 -18.39 -4.87
C GLN A 106 -6.89 -17.11 -5.71
N SER A 107 -7.06 -15.95 -5.09
CA SER A 107 -7.15 -14.68 -5.80
C SER A 107 -5.86 -14.30 -6.55
N LYS A 108 -4.73 -14.88 -6.16
CA LYS A 108 -3.37 -14.60 -6.66
C LYS A 108 -2.96 -13.13 -6.63
N LYS A 109 -3.73 -12.28 -5.96
CA LYS A 109 -3.42 -10.84 -5.86
C LYS A 109 -2.18 -10.55 -5.01
N TRP A 110 -1.69 -11.52 -4.26
CA TRP A 110 -0.44 -11.48 -3.52
C TRP A 110 0.81 -11.57 -4.41
N GLU A 111 0.72 -12.18 -5.63
CA GLU A 111 1.85 -12.39 -6.52
C GLU A 111 2.60 -11.10 -6.87
N LYS A 112 1.88 -9.99 -7.00
CA LYS A 112 2.48 -8.68 -7.29
C LYS A 112 3.28 -8.08 -6.14
N TRP A 113 3.14 -8.63 -4.93
CA TRP A 113 3.83 -8.17 -3.72
C TRP A 113 5.00 -9.07 -3.31
N LEU A 114 5.25 -10.14 -4.06
CA LEU A 114 6.33 -11.09 -3.81
C LEU A 114 7.31 -11.14 -4.98
N PHE A 115 8.56 -11.48 -4.68
CA PHE A 115 9.56 -11.73 -5.71
C PHE A 115 9.39 -13.10 -6.40
N THR A 116 8.47 -13.92 -5.93
CA THR A 116 8.14 -15.24 -6.48
C THR A 116 6.64 -15.42 -6.61
N THR A 117 6.23 -16.14 -7.64
CA THR A 117 4.84 -16.55 -7.87
C THR A 117 4.54 -17.96 -7.37
N ASN A 118 5.54 -18.64 -6.80
CA ASN A 118 5.43 -20.03 -6.31
C ASN A 118 5.35 -20.11 -4.78
N GLU A 119 4.87 -19.06 -4.10
CA GLU A 119 4.72 -19.07 -2.64
C GLU A 119 3.62 -20.07 -2.25
N LYS A 120 3.92 -20.90 -1.24
CA LYS A 120 3.02 -21.94 -0.70
C LYS A 120 2.46 -21.61 0.67
N ASP A 121 3.00 -20.60 1.32
CA ASP A 121 2.50 -20.13 2.62
C ASP A 121 1.19 -19.36 2.40
N ILE A 122 0.06 -20.07 2.61
CA ILE A 122 -1.28 -19.51 2.44
C ILE A 122 -1.49 -18.33 3.38
N TYR A 123 -1.00 -18.39 4.62
CA TYR A 123 -1.17 -17.31 5.59
C TYR A 123 -0.42 -16.04 5.16
N LYS A 124 0.84 -16.18 4.76
CA LYS A 124 1.63 -15.07 4.21
C LYS A 124 0.95 -14.44 3.01
N CYS A 125 0.52 -15.25 2.04
CA CYS A 125 -0.19 -14.78 0.85
C CYS A 125 -1.50 -14.07 1.22
N SER A 126 -2.23 -14.59 2.22
CA SER A 126 -3.50 -14.03 2.65
C SER A 126 -3.33 -12.68 3.34
N ILE A 127 -2.29 -12.48 4.14
CA ILE A 127 -1.97 -11.17 4.73
C ILE A 127 -1.76 -10.14 3.63
N LEU A 128 -0.99 -10.47 2.58
CA LEU A 128 -0.70 -9.55 1.48
C LEU A 128 -1.91 -9.28 0.58
N ALA A 129 -2.81 -10.24 0.43
CA ALA A 129 -3.96 -10.16 -0.48
C ALA A 129 -5.31 -9.88 0.21
N GLY A 130 -5.38 -9.91 1.53
CA GLY A 130 -6.64 -9.86 2.28
C GLY A 130 -7.49 -8.64 1.95
N HIS A 131 -6.89 -7.48 1.91
CA HIS A 131 -7.59 -6.22 1.64
C HIS A 131 -8.27 -6.16 0.25
N TYR A 132 -7.85 -6.99 -0.71
CA TYR A 132 -8.55 -7.11 -1.99
C TYR A 132 -9.82 -7.94 -1.91
N ASN A 133 -10.01 -8.67 -0.80
CA ASN A 133 -11.09 -9.63 -0.60
C ASN A 133 -12.03 -9.25 0.56
N PHE A 134 -11.96 -8.01 1.08
CA PHE A 134 -12.82 -7.54 2.17
C PHE A 134 -14.32 -7.47 1.81
N GLN A 135 -14.65 -7.50 0.53
CA GLN A 135 -16.04 -7.59 0.07
C GLN A 135 -16.54 -9.04 -0.04
N ASP A 136 -15.64 -10.02 0.06
CA ASP A 136 -16.03 -11.43 0.00
C ASP A 136 -16.88 -11.82 1.21
N LYS A 137 -17.82 -12.77 0.98
CA LYS A 137 -18.72 -13.27 2.01
C LYS A 137 -17.97 -13.91 3.18
N THR A 138 -16.84 -14.58 2.93
CA THR A 138 -16.04 -15.23 3.96
C THR A 138 -15.48 -14.23 4.96
N TYR A 139 -15.03 -13.06 4.49
CA TYR A 139 -14.59 -11.97 5.37
C TYR A 139 -15.73 -11.39 6.21
N LYS A 140 -16.92 -11.20 5.60
CA LYS A 140 -18.10 -10.69 6.30
C LYS A 140 -18.54 -11.63 7.42
N VAL A 141 -18.50 -12.97 7.18
CA VAL A 141 -18.79 -13.97 8.20
C VAL A 141 -17.81 -13.88 9.38
N ILE A 142 -16.53 -13.66 9.13
CA ILE A 142 -15.53 -13.43 10.19
C ILE A 142 -15.90 -12.20 11.03
N LEU A 143 -16.19 -11.06 10.38
CA LEU A 143 -16.57 -9.84 11.10
C LEU A 143 -17.85 -10.02 11.92
N GLU A 144 -18.86 -10.73 11.39
CA GLU A 144 -20.10 -11.03 12.13
C GLU A 144 -19.84 -11.88 13.39
N LYS A 145 -18.88 -12.80 13.33
CA LYS A 145 -18.48 -13.59 14.49
C LYS A 145 -17.75 -12.75 15.52
N LEU A 146 -16.79 -11.92 15.09
CA LEU A 146 -16.05 -11.03 15.98
C LEU A 146 -16.96 -9.99 16.67
N ASN A 147 -17.95 -9.45 15.97
CA ASN A 147 -18.89 -8.47 16.52
C ASN A 147 -19.87 -9.04 17.57
N LYS A 148 -19.92 -10.36 17.77
CA LYS A 148 -20.75 -11.02 18.77
C LYS A 148 -20.02 -11.31 20.09
N ILE A 149 -18.74 -11.03 20.15
CA ILE A 149 -17.88 -11.20 21.31
C ILE A 149 -17.81 -9.90 22.11
#